data_d69daa57e7bf812a915ae2c2561c15f7
#
_entry.id   d69daa57e7bf812a915ae2c2561c15f7
#
_cell.length_a   1.000
_cell.length_b   1.000
_cell.length_c   1.000
_cell.angle_alpha   90.00
_cell.angle_beta   90.00
_cell.angle_gamma   90.00
#
_symmetry.space_group_name_H-M   'P 1'
#
loop_
_entity.id
_entity.type
_entity.pdbx_description
1 polymer ?
#
loop_
_entity_poly.entity_id
_entity_poly.type
_entity_poly.pdbx_seq_one_letter_code
_entity_poly.pdbx_strand_id
1 'polypeptide(L)'
;MVAAVIVLAVFLAGNRLAPVQFTTISQSEQSSVEDARQVAVRTPEEWKALWKEHAPGQPMPAVDFTKSMVIGVFLGSRNTAGYRVAITGIERDGAIVTVTYREERPAARDILAQVITFPHHLVRVERTVGEVKFARAER
;
A
#
# COMPACT_ATOMS: atom_id res chain seq x y z
N MET A 1 -33.15 33.15 -24.80
CA MET A 1 -32.56 32.98 -24.62
C MET A 1 -31.70 32.60 -23.86
N VAL A 2 -31.14 32.01 -23.53
CA VAL A 2 -30.38 31.87 -22.73
C VAL A 2 -29.68 30.84 -22.43
N ALA A 3 -29.34 30.33 -22.10
CA ALA A 3 -28.75 29.33 -21.83
C ALA A 3 -27.55 29.02 -21.63
N ALA A 4 -27.03 28.40 -21.80
CA ALA A 4 -25.85 28.16 -21.76
C ALA A 4 -25.10 28.10 -20.70
N VAL A 5 -24.91 28.10 -19.99
CA VAL A 5 -24.12 28.18 -19.10
C VAL A 5 -23.70 27.09 -18.46
N ILE A 6 -24.07 26.26 -18.34
CA ILE A 6 -23.75 25.35 -17.59
C ILE A 6 -22.72 24.47 -17.78
N VAL A 7 -22.32 24.25 -18.65
CA VAL A 7 -21.41 23.35 -18.86
C VAL A 7 -20.24 23.30 -18.10
N LEU A 8 -19.79 24.22 -17.54
CA LEU A 8 -18.66 24.17 -16.89
C LEU A 8 -18.55 23.33 -15.77
N ALA A 9 -19.42 23.22 -15.07
CA ALA A 9 -19.30 22.46 -13.89
C ALA A 9 -18.87 21.07 -14.10
N VAL A 10 -19.30 20.54 -15.11
CA VAL A 10 -19.02 19.22 -15.27
C VAL A 10 -17.62 18.97 -15.50
N PHE A 11 -16.96 19.91 -15.99
CA PHE A 11 -15.73 19.71 -16.33
C PHE A 11 -14.88 19.53 -15.21
N LEU A 12 -15.12 20.16 -14.17
CA LEU A 12 -14.28 20.08 -13.08
C LEU A 12 -14.34 18.79 -12.38
N ALA A 13 -15.41 18.18 -12.44
CA ALA A 13 -15.55 16.96 -11.70
C ALA A 13 -14.74 15.84 -12.31
N GLY A 14 -14.54 15.88 -13.52
CA GLY A 14 -13.90 14.77 -14.16
C GLY A 14 -12.45 14.64 -13.86
N ASN A 15 -11.83 15.63 -13.33
CA ASN A 15 -10.45 15.57 -13.08
C ASN A 15 -10.07 15.38 -11.68
N ARG A 16 -10.95 14.83 -10.89
CA ARG A 16 -10.62 14.71 -9.52
C ARG A 16 -10.01 13.40 -9.21
N LEU A 17 -9.14 13.38 -8.23
CA LEU A 17 -8.64 12.15 -7.67
C LEU A 17 -9.77 11.45 -6.94
N ALA A 18 -9.86 10.19 -7.10
CA ALA A 18 -10.88 9.38 -6.43
C ALA A 18 -10.22 8.48 -5.40
N PRO A 19 -10.68 8.51 -4.16
CA PRO A 19 -10.11 7.63 -3.14
C PRO A 19 -10.45 6.18 -3.45
N VAL A 20 -9.53 5.30 -3.15
CA VAL A 20 -9.68 3.87 -3.35
C VAL A 20 -9.64 3.21 -1.98
N GLN A 21 -10.66 2.44 -1.67
CA GLN A 21 -10.73 1.77 -0.38
C GLN A 21 -9.78 0.59 -0.35
N PHE A 22 -9.20 0.31 0.79
CA PHE A 22 -8.31 -0.83 0.92
C PHE A 22 -8.52 -1.49 2.29
N THR A 23 -8.16 -2.76 2.36
CA THR A 23 -8.30 -3.55 3.57
C THR A 23 -6.94 -4.14 3.89
N THR A 24 -6.50 -4.02 5.13
CA THR A 24 -5.21 -4.58 5.55
C THR A 24 -5.27 -6.10 5.55
N ILE A 25 -4.29 -6.71 4.91
CA ILE A 25 -4.09 -8.14 4.95
C ILE A 25 -3.11 -8.47 6.07
N SER A 26 -2.04 -7.72 6.17
CA SER A 26 -0.98 -7.97 7.16
C SER A 26 -0.20 -6.68 7.39
N GLN A 27 0.13 -6.40 8.63
CA GLN A 27 0.91 -5.23 8.98
C GLN A 27 1.63 -5.51 10.30
N SER A 28 2.95 -5.48 10.28
CA SER A 28 3.73 -5.69 11.51
C SER A 28 5.18 -5.30 11.30
N GLU A 29 5.99 -5.50 12.32
CA GLU A 29 7.43 -5.31 12.24
C GLU A 29 8.13 -6.57 11.75
N GLN A 30 7.39 -7.62 11.41
CA GLN A 30 7.98 -8.90 11.07
C GLN A 30 7.74 -9.23 9.61
N SER A 31 8.79 -9.47 8.88
CA SER A 31 8.71 -9.98 7.51
C SER A 31 10.02 -10.65 7.20
N SER A 32 9.99 -11.67 6.35
CA SER A 32 11.22 -12.27 5.86
C SER A 32 11.72 -11.58 4.61
N VAL A 33 11.02 -10.56 4.14
CA VAL A 33 11.49 -9.73 3.04
C VAL A 33 12.44 -8.70 3.64
N GLU A 34 13.71 -8.82 3.34
CA GLU A 34 14.72 -8.01 4.01
C GLU A 34 15.07 -6.72 3.27
N ASP A 35 14.73 -6.61 2.02
CA ASP A 35 15.01 -5.40 1.27
C ASP A 35 13.82 -4.45 1.25
N ALA A 36 14.10 -3.17 1.08
CA ALA A 36 13.05 -2.19 0.93
C ALA A 36 12.46 -2.33 -0.47
N ARG A 37 11.15 -2.46 -0.55
CA ARG A 37 10.48 -2.57 -1.85
C ARG A 37 9.01 -2.20 -1.73
N GLN A 38 8.44 -1.79 -2.87
CA GLN A 38 7.02 -1.57 -2.98
C GLN A 38 6.54 -2.43 -4.14
N VAL A 39 5.41 -3.09 -3.96
CA VAL A 39 4.94 -4.05 -4.96
C VAL A 39 3.45 -3.90 -5.23
N ALA A 40 3.05 -4.22 -6.44
CA ALA A 40 1.66 -4.39 -6.81
C ALA A 40 1.53 -5.80 -7.38
N VAL A 41 0.77 -6.63 -6.71
CA VAL A 41 0.62 -8.04 -7.05
C VAL A 41 -0.73 -8.24 -7.70
N ARG A 42 -0.74 -8.76 -8.90
CA ARG A 42 -1.96 -8.88 -9.70
C ARG A 42 -2.36 -10.30 -10.06
N THR A 43 -1.55 -11.29 -9.74
CA THR A 43 -1.85 -12.67 -10.10
C THR A 43 -1.68 -13.60 -8.90
N PRO A 44 -2.37 -14.73 -8.89
CA PRO A 44 -2.19 -15.70 -7.81
C PRO A 44 -0.75 -16.20 -7.71
N GLU A 45 -0.07 -16.33 -8.85
CA GLU A 45 1.30 -16.80 -8.85
C GLU A 45 2.25 -15.80 -8.19
N GLU A 46 2.06 -14.53 -8.49
CA GLU A 46 2.86 -13.49 -7.86
C GLU A 46 2.59 -13.43 -6.36
N TRP A 47 1.33 -13.62 -5.97
CA TRP A 47 0.95 -13.57 -4.56
C TRP A 47 1.59 -14.74 -3.81
N LYS A 48 1.54 -15.91 -4.40
CA LYS A 48 2.12 -17.08 -3.78
C LYS A 48 3.61 -16.90 -3.59
N ALA A 49 4.30 -16.36 -4.57
CA ALA A 49 5.73 -16.13 -4.49
C ALA A 49 6.07 -15.09 -3.42
N LEU A 50 5.32 -14.01 -3.36
CA LEU A 50 5.55 -12.98 -2.37
C LEU A 50 5.28 -13.51 -0.95
N TRP A 51 4.19 -14.22 -0.77
CA TRP A 51 3.84 -14.72 0.55
C TRP A 51 4.87 -15.72 1.05
N LYS A 52 5.38 -16.56 0.17
CA LYS A 52 6.39 -17.53 0.55
C LYS A 52 7.67 -16.83 0.99
N GLU A 53 8.00 -15.72 0.38
CA GLU A 53 9.17 -14.95 0.77
C GLU A 53 8.91 -14.17 2.06
N HIS A 54 7.74 -13.60 2.19
CA HIS A 54 7.37 -12.75 3.32
C HIS A 54 7.14 -13.54 4.60
N ALA A 55 6.39 -14.61 4.53
CA ALA A 55 5.95 -15.36 5.71
C ALA A 55 5.98 -16.86 5.45
N PRO A 56 7.17 -17.41 5.23
CA PRO A 56 7.28 -18.82 4.92
C PRO A 56 6.69 -19.67 6.02
N GLY A 57 5.90 -20.65 5.64
CA GLY A 57 5.28 -21.55 6.62
C GLY A 57 4.00 -21.03 7.24
N GLN A 58 3.59 -19.81 6.94
CA GLN A 58 2.33 -19.26 7.47
C GLN A 58 1.23 -19.47 6.44
N PRO A 59 -0.02 -19.64 6.90
CA PRO A 59 -1.13 -19.80 5.97
C PRO A 59 -1.31 -18.55 5.13
N MET A 60 -1.39 -18.74 3.82
CA MET A 60 -1.53 -17.61 2.90
C MET A 60 -2.99 -17.16 2.86
N PRO A 61 -3.25 -15.85 3.09
CA PRO A 61 -4.61 -15.34 2.97
C PRO A 61 -5.11 -15.47 1.54
N ALA A 62 -6.38 -15.80 1.39
CA ALA A 62 -6.98 -15.94 0.08
C ALA A 62 -7.29 -14.57 -0.51
N VAL A 63 -6.97 -14.39 -1.77
CA VAL A 63 -7.28 -13.17 -2.50
C VAL A 63 -7.83 -13.56 -3.86
N ASP A 64 -8.95 -12.96 -4.25
CA ASP A 64 -9.56 -13.23 -5.53
C ASP A 64 -9.03 -12.22 -6.54
N PHE A 65 -8.07 -12.65 -7.35
CA PHE A 65 -7.41 -11.76 -8.31
C PHE A 65 -8.25 -11.43 -9.54
N THR A 66 -9.45 -11.97 -9.63
CA THR A 66 -10.38 -11.50 -10.67
C THR A 66 -11.01 -10.17 -10.25
N LYS A 67 -11.03 -9.87 -8.95
CA LYS A 67 -11.66 -8.67 -8.42
C LYS A 67 -10.70 -7.75 -7.69
N SER A 68 -9.63 -8.28 -7.18
CA SER A 68 -8.72 -7.55 -6.29
C SER A 68 -7.27 -7.69 -6.70
N MET A 69 -6.45 -6.85 -6.13
CA MET A 69 -5.00 -7.00 -6.21
C MET A 69 -4.42 -6.65 -4.85
N VAL A 70 -3.15 -6.93 -4.67
CA VAL A 70 -2.47 -6.67 -3.41
C VAL A 70 -1.40 -5.61 -3.63
N ILE A 71 -1.35 -4.66 -2.72
CA ILE A 71 -0.34 -3.62 -2.70
C ILE A 71 0.49 -3.84 -1.44
N GLY A 72 1.79 -3.78 -1.56
CA GLY A 72 2.66 -4.00 -0.40
C GLY A 72 3.77 -3.00 -0.31
N VAL A 73 4.11 -2.62 0.92
CA VAL A 73 5.26 -1.77 1.21
C VAL A 73 6.10 -2.46 2.28
N PHE A 74 7.37 -2.65 1.97
CA PHE A 74 8.34 -3.24 2.88
C PHE A 74 9.44 -2.19 3.09
N LEU A 75 9.73 -1.87 4.35
CA LEU A 75 10.72 -0.83 4.64
C LEU A 75 12.17 -1.30 4.60
N GLY A 76 12.40 -2.60 4.57
CA GLY A 76 13.72 -3.14 4.78
C GLY A 76 14.02 -3.17 6.26
N SER A 77 15.29 -3.32 6.64
CA SER A 77 15.64 -3.52 8.04
C SER A 77 15.60 -2.23 8.85
N ARG A 78 15.28 -2.38 10.14
CA ARG A 78 15.42 -1.33 11.13
C ARG A 78 16.16 -1.93 12.32
N ASN A 79 16.91 -1.11 13.04
CA ASN A 79 17.81 -1.60 14.06
C ASN A 79 17.14 -1.94 15.39
N THR A 80 15.92 -1.52 15.58
CA THR A 80 15.20 -1.77 16.84
C THR A 80 13.73 -2.00 16.55
N ALA A 81 13.01 -2.44 17.54
CA ALA A 81 11.56 -2.45 17.52
C ALA A 81 11.02 -1.02 17.50
N GLY A 82 9.74 -0.84 17.24
CA GLY A 82 9.08 0.45 17.33
C GLY A 82 8.84 1.16 16.00
N TYR A 83 9.43 0.68 14.92
CA TYR A 83 9.19 1.25 13.60
C TYR A 83 7.96 0.59 12.98
N ARG A 84 7.24 1.37 12.20
CA ARG A 84 6.03 0.88 11.54
C ARG A 84 5.90 1.54 10.19
N VAL A 85 5.33 0.84 9.24
CA VAL A 85 4.96 1.45 7.97
C VAL A 85 3.46 1.34 7.81
N ALA A 86 2.86 2.40 7.31
CA ALA A 86 1.41 2.41 7.08
C ALA A 86 1.12 3.00 5.72
N ILE A 87 0.32 2.31 4.94
CA ILE A 87 -0.28 2.88 3.74
C ILE A 87 -1.40 3.77 4.27
N THR A 88 -1.33 5.06 3.98
CA THR A 88 -2.24 6.03 4.54
C THR A 88 -3.33 6.46 3.57
N GLY A 89 -3.15 6.18 2.30
CA GLY A 89 -4.18 6.52 1.31
C GLY A 89 -3.85 5.95 -0.04
N ILE A 90 -4.88 5.66 -0.80
CA ILE A 90 -4.73 5.22 -2.18
C ILE A 90 -5.74 6.03 -2.98
N GLU A 91 -5.27 6.63 -4.07
CA GLU A 91 -6.10 7.46 -4.91
C GLU A 91 -5.93 7.08 -6.37
N ARG A 92 -6.96 7.28 -7.14
CA ARG A 92 -6.91 6.97 -8.55
C ARG A 92 -7.20 8.22 -9.36
N ASP A 93 -6.40 8.45 -10.40
CA ASP A 93 -6.60 9.52 -11.33
C ASP A 93 -6.56 8.87 -12.72
N GLY A 94 -7.73 8.61 -13.27
CA GLY A 94 -7.81 7.86 -14.51
C GLY A 94 -7.31 6.44 -14.30
N ALA A 95 -6.30 6.06 -15.03
CA ALA A 95 -5.73 4.73 -14.91
C ALA A 95 -4.55 4.67 -13.95
N ILE A 96 -4.17 5.79 -13.35
CA ILE A 96 -3.01 5.81 -12.47
C ILE A 96 -3.46 5.72 -11.03
N VAL A 97 -2.88 4.80 -10.29
CA VAL A 97 -3.18 4.62 -8.88
C VAL A 97 -1.96 5.07 -8.10
N THR A 98 -2.15 5.98 -7.14
CA THR A 98 -1.06 6.46 -6.30
C THR A 98 -1.27 5.97 -4.87
N VAL A 99 -0.28 5.28 -4.35
CA VAL A 99 -0.29 4.73 -3.00
C VAL A 99 0.61 5.59 -2.14
N THR A 100 0.05 6.21 -1.12
CA THR A 100 0.81 7.03 -0.19
C THR A 100 1.06 6.23 1.07
N TYR A 101 2.30 6.20 1.53
CA TYR A 101 2.64 5.50 2.74
C TYR A 101 3.57 6.34 3.61
N ARG A 102 3.64 6.00 4.87
CA ARG A 102 4.46 6.74 5.83
C ARG A 102 5.19 5.78 6.76
N GLU A 103 6.42 6.11 7.10
CA GLU A 103 7.13 5.41 8.14
C GLU A 103 6.86 6.10 9.47
N GLU A 104 6.50 5.35 10.49
CA GLU A 104 6.33 5.86 11.83
C GLU A 104 7.52 5.39 12.65
N ARG A 105 8.18 6.30 13.32
CA ARG A 105 9.38 6.02 14.09
C ARG A 105 9.07 6.07 15.57
N PRO A 106 9.78 5.28 16.38
CA PRO A 106 9.58 5.37 17.83
C PRO A 106 10.07 6.72 18.34
N ALA A 107 9.56 7.14 19.49
CA ALA A 107 10.01 8.38 20.10
C ALA A 107 11.42 8.20 20.61
N ALA A 108 12.19 9.28 20.60
CA ALA A 108 13.61 9.22 20.98
C ALA A 108 13.83 8.71 22.39
N ARG A 109 12.83 8.88 23.27
CA ARG A 109 12.99 8.45 24.66
C ARG A 109 12.42 7.06 24.94
N ASP A 110 11.90 6.40 23.95
CA ASP A 110 11.32 5.07 24.18
C ASP A 110 12.41 4.06 24.49
N ILE A 111 12.08 3.12 25.34
CA ILE A 111 12.97 2.00 25.63
C ILE A 111 12.55 0.91 24.66
N LEU A 112 13.44 0.53 23.78
CA LEU A 112 13.11 -0.37 22.68
C LEU A 112 13.92 -1.65 22.71
N ALA A 113 13.30 -2.73 22.26
CA ALA A 113 14.04 -3.97 22.09
C ALA A 113 15.08 -3.78 20.99
N GLN A 114 16.31 -4.22 21.28
CA GLN A 114 17.42 -4.07 20.35
C GLN A 114 17.46 -5.27 19.41
N VAL A 115 16.47 -5.37 18.56
CA VAL A 115 16.36 -6.45 17.58
C VAL A 115 16.13 -5.83 16.21
N ILE A 116 16.63 -6.49 15.18
CA ILE A 116 16.40 -6.02 13.82
C ILE A 116 14.97 -6.37 13.44
N THR A 117 14.26 -5.41 12.91
CA THR A 117 12.88 -5.60 12.47
C THR A 117 12.74 -5.28 10.99
N PHE A 118 11.65 -5.74 10.38
CA PHE A 118 11.41 -5.55 8.96
C PHE A 118 9.92 -5.15 8.79
N PRO A 119 9.61 -3.88 9.00
CA PRO A 119 8.21 -3.44 8.94
C PRO A 119 7.59 -3.58 7.57
N HIS A 120 6.36 -3.97 7.53
CA HIS A 120 5.63 -4.12 6.27
C HIS A 120 4.15 -3.76 6.43
N HIS A 121 3.50 -3.48 5.31
CA HIS A 121 2.05 -3.31 5.25
C HIS A 121 1.57 -3.86 3.89
N LEU A 122 0.72 -4.87 3.94
CA LEU A 122 0.11 -5.47 2.77
C LEU A 122 -1.38 -5.19 2.81
N VAL A 123 -1.94 -4.68 1.74
CA VAL A 123 -3.36 -4.35 1.66
C VAL A 123 -3.98 -4.94 0.41
N ARG A 124 -5.29 -5.20 0.48
CA ARG A 124 -6.07 -5.64 -0.66
C ARG A 124 -6.86 -4.45 -1.18
N VAL A 125 -6.84 -4.24 -2.47
CA VAL A 125 -7.59 -3.17 -3.12
C VAL A 125 -8.32 -3.72 -4.34
N GLU A 126 -9.26 -2.94 -4.84
CA GLU A 126 -9.95 -3.28 -6.07
C GLU A 126 -8.95 -3.37 -7.20
N ARG A 127 -9.12 -4.35 -8.06
CA ARG A 127 -8.19 -4.55 -9.16
C ARG A 127 -8.24 -3.40 -10.15
N THR A 128 -7.09 -2.93 -10.57
CA THR A 128 -6.98 -1.93 -11.63
C THR A 128 -5.95 -2.42 -12.63
N VAL A 129 -6.04 -1.93 -13.86
CA VAL A 129 -5.08 -2.32 -14.88
C VAL A 129 -4.03 -1.25 -15.11
N GLY A 130 -4.14 -0.13 -14.46
CA GLY A 130 -3.23 0.97 -14.70
C GLY A 130 -1.96 0.89 -13.88
N GLU A 131 -1.14 1.91 -14.04
CA GLU A 131 0.12 2.00 -13.35
C GLU A 131 -0.10 2.28 -11.86
N VAL A 132 0.70 1.67 -11.00
CA VAL A 132 0.68 1.94 -9.57
C VAL A 132 1.94 2.69 -9.22
N LYS A 133 1.77 3.87 -8.65
CA LYS A 133 2.89 4.70 -8.20
C LYS A 133 2.88 4.76 -6.68
N PHE A 134 4.05 4.86 -6.10
CA PHE A 134 4.18 4.92 -4.65
C PHE A 134 4.79 6.26 -4.26
N ALA A 135 4.20 6.90 -3.26
CA ALA A 135 4.68 8.17 -2.74
C ALA A 135 4.86 8.06 -1.24
N ARG A 136 6.03 8.39 -0.75
CA ARG A 136 6.29 8.37 0.67
C ARG A 136 5.95 9.73 1.27
N ALA A 137 5.08 9.74 2.27
CA ALA A 137 4.72 10.96 2.94
C ALA A 137 5.75 11.27 4.02
N GLU A 138 6.01 12.57 4.21
CA GLU A 138 6.92 12.97 5.23
C GLU A 138 6.12 13.30 6.43
N ARG A 139 6.14 12.51 7.42
CA ARG A 139 5.46 12.78 8.64
C ARG A 139 4.13 13.34 8.53
#